data_748737e213f8886d1a8ca2648243f4c1
#
_entry.id   748737e213f8886d1a8ca2648243f4c1
#
_cell.length_a   1.000
_cell.length_b   1.000
_cell.length_c   1.000
_cell.angle_alpha   90.00
_cell.angle_beta   90.00
_cell.angle_gamma   90.00
#
_symmetry.space_group_name_H-M   'P 1'
#
loop_
_entity.id
_entity.type
_entity.pdbx_description
1 polymer ?
#
loop_
_entity_poly.entity_id
_entity_poly.type
_entity_poly.pdbx_seq_one_letter_code
_entity_poly.pdbx_strand_id
1 'polypeptide(L)'
;AYMSGILMVVVTWFLVQNSQLVGQLLGGFGVVFIGAWLLYALFRCNPEERDRLIVVGILILFSLIFWALFEQAGSSLNILTDRGVDRVIFGWEVPASMFQSLNAGFIFTIAPLFAMLWIALAKRNMEPSTPIKFSIGIILVGLGFLALVYGMKSSEGLQTGVLWIILIYLLHTLGELCLSPVGLSSVTKLSPQRIVGFMMGMWFFASAAGNYVAGLIAKATASESSGNSSEIFDIVQKQS
;
A
#
# COMPACT_ATOMS: atom_id res chain seq x y z
N ALA A 1 5.97 -26.97 -19.03
CA ALA A 1 5.84 -26.48 -17.65
C ALA A 1 7.19 -26.04 -17.05
N TYR A 2 8.24 -26.89 -17.01
CA TYR A 2 9.53 -26.56 -16.38
C TYR A 2 10.28 -25.41 -17.07
N MET A 3 10.33 -25.39 -18.42
CA MET A 3 10.98 -24.32 -19.18
C MET A 3 10.31 -22.95 -18.98
N SER A 4 8.99 -22.91 -18.88
CA SER A 4 8.26 -21.64 -18.58
C SER A 4 8.54 -21.14 -17.17
N GLY A 5 8.68 -22.06 -16.20
CA GLY A 5 9.07 -21.70 -14.83
C GLY A 5 10.48 -21.11 -14.75
N ILE A 6 11.45 -21.73 -15.40
CA ILE A 6 12.83 -21.22 -15.46
C ILE A 6 12.88 -19.84 -16.13
N LEU A 7 12.16 -19.68 -17.26
CA LEU A 7 12.09 -18.40 -17.95
C LEU A 7 11.51 -17.30 -17.05
N MET A 8 10.42 -17.60 -16.31
CA MET A 8 9.84 -16.64 -15.36
C MET A 8 10.81 -16.24 -14.25
N VAL A 9 11.57 -17.18 -13.69
CA VAL A 9 12.59 -16.88 -12.68
C VAL A 9 13.67 -15.95 -13.25
N VAL A 10 14.19 -16.24 -14.45
CA VAL A 10 15.22 -15.42 -15.09
C VAL A 10 14.68 -14.01 -15.38
N VAL A 11 13.47 -13.90 -15.95
CA VAL A 11 12.84 -12.61 -16.23
C VAL A 11 12.61 -11.81 -14.95
N THR A 12 12.08 -12.45 -13.91
CA THR A 12 11.86 -11.78 -12.61
C THR A 12 13.18 -11.32 -12.00
N TRP A 13 14.20 -12.16 -12.00
CA TRP A 13 15.54 -11.79 -11.52
C TRP A 13 16.10 -10.58 -12.28
N PHE A 14 16.00 -10.58 -13.61
CA PHE A 14 16.44 -9.45 -14.44
C PHE A 14 15.67 -8.16 -14.13
N LEU A 15 14.34 -8.23 -13.99
CA LEU A 15 13.50 -7.07 -13.68
C LEU A 15 13.83 -6.51 -12.29
N VAL A 16 14.04 -7.36 -11.29
CA VAL A 16 14.40 -6.91 -9.92
C VAL A 16 15.72 -6.14 -9.93
N GLN A 17 16.70 -6.57 -10.75
CA GLN A 17 17.99 -5.85 -10.88
C GLN A 17 17.85 -4.50 -11.62
N ASN A 18 16.80 -4.32 -12.43
CA ASN A 18 16.60 -3.15 -13.28
C ASN A 18 15.36 -2.35 -12.89
N SER A 19 15.36 -1.77 -11.68
CA SER A 19 14.23 -1.00 -11.15
C SER A 19 13.80 0.17 -12.05
N GLN A 20 14.74 0.78 -12.80
CA GLN A 20 14.45 1.85 -13.74
C GLN A 20 13.66 1.33 -14.95
N LEU A 21 14.03 0.17 -15.49
CA LEU A 21 13.28 -0.50 -16.55
C LEU A 21 11.85 -0.85 -16.10
N VAL A 22 11.70 -1.37 -14.88
CA VAL A 22 10.39 -1.64 -14.29
C VAL A 22 9.53 -0.38 -14.23
N GLY A 23 10.11 0.75 -13.80
CA GLY A 23 9.40 2.04 -13.79
C GLY A 23 8.96 2.50 -15.18
N GLN A 24 9.82 2.35 -16.18
CA GLN A 24 9.48 2.69 -17.59
C GLN A 24 8.36 1.78 -18.13
N LEU A 25 8.42 0.48 -17.85
CA LEU A 25 7.38 -0.46 -18.24
C LEU A 25 6.04 -0.14 -17.54
N LEU A 26 6.03 0.08 -16.23
CA LEU A 26 4.83 0.47 -15.51
C LEU A 26 4.26 1.80 -16.02
N GLY A 27 5.12 2.80 -16.29
CA GLY A 27 4.68 4.06 -16.89
C GLY A 27 4.08 3.87 -18.26
N GLY A 28 4.75 3.12 -19.14
CA GLY A 28 4.26 2.83 -20.50
C GLY A 28 2.93 2.06 -20.50
N PHE A 29 2.85 0.98 -19.73
CA PHE A 29 1.59 0.23 -19.57
C PHE A 29 0.49 1.09 -18.93
N GLY A 30 0.82 1.95 -17.95
CA GLY A 30 -0.12 2.87 -17.33
C GLY A 30 -0.74 3.82 -18.35
N VAL A 31 0.07 4.43 -19.23
CA VAL A 31 -0.41 5.30 -20.31
C VAL A 31 -1.33 4.52 -21.26
N VAL A 32 -0.94 3.32 -21.67
CA VAL A 32 -1.74 2.47 -22.55
C VAL A 32 -3.07 2.09 -21.90
N PHE A 33 -3.06 1.66 -20.63
CA PHE A 33 -4.28 1.26 -19.91
C PHE A 33 -5.21 2.44 -19.69
N ILE A 34 -4.71 3.58 -19.24
CA ILE A 34 -5.51 4.80 -19.06
C ILE A 34 -6.06 5.28 -20.39
N GLY A 35 -5.23 5.29 -21.45
CA GLY A 35 -5.66 5.67 -22.79
C GLY A 35 -6.76 4.75 -23.33
N ALA A 36 -6.58 3.43 -23.24
CA ALA A 36 -7.57 2.44 -23.66
C ALA A 36 -8.89 2.58 -22.88
N TRP A 37 -8.80 2.78 -21.55
CA TRP A 37 -9.96 3.01 -20.71
C TRP A 37 -10.72 4.29 -21.08
N LEU A 38 -10.01 5.41 -21.28
CA LEU A 38 -10.61 6.68 -21.68
C LEU A 38 -11.27 6.60 -23.06
N LEU A 39 -10.58 6.05 -24.05
CA LEU A 39 -11.12 5.87 -25.39
C LEU A 39 -12.35 4.98 -25.37
N TYR A 40 -12.31 3.89 -24.61
CA TYR A 40 -13.45 3.00 -24.48
C TYR A 40 -14.65 3.71 -23.79
N ALA A 41 -14.40 4.43 -22.71
CA ALA A 41 -15.45 5.17 -21.99
C ALA A 41 -16.12 6.25 -22.84
N LEU A 42 -15.32 6.95 -23.67
CA LEU A 42 -15.80 8.04 -24.52
C LEU A 42 -16.57 7.53 -25.77
N PHE A 43 -16.08 6.45 -26.41
CA PHE A 43 -16.58 6.05 -27.74
C PHE A 43 -17.47 4.79 -27.74
N ARG A 44 -17.46 4.01 -26.66
CA ARG A 44 -18.14 2.71 -26.61
C ARG A 44 -19.16 2.56 -25.49
N CYS A 45 -19.24 3.53 -24.59
CA CYS A 45 -20.15 3.50 -23.44
C CYS A 45 -21.30 4.50 -23.60
N ASN A 46 -22.47 4.11 -23.11
CA ASN A 46 -23.54 5.06 -22.89
C ASN A 46 -23.22 5.98 -21.68
N PRO A 47 -23.95 7.09 -21.47
CA PRO A 47 -23.66 8.03 -20.38
C PRO A 47 -23.61 7.38 -19.00
N GLU A 48 -24.51 6.45 -18.70
CA GLU A 48 -24.57 5.77 -17.41
C GLU A 48 -23.36 4.84 -17.18
N GLU A 49 -22.99 4.06 -18.19
CA GLU A 49 -21.79 3.20 -18.14
C GLU A 49 -20.51 4.03 -17.98
N ARG A 50 -20.44 5.16 -18.68
CA ARG A 50 -19.30 6.08 -18.59
C ARG A 50 -19.14 6.64 -17.18
N ASP A 51 -20.22 7.11 -16.56
CA ASP A 51 -20.20 7.66 -15.21
C ASP A 51 -19.76 6.59 -14.19
N ARG A 52 -20.27 5.36 -14.33
CA ARG A 52 -19.81 4.21 -13.51
C ARG A 52 -18.32 3.93 -13.69
N LEU A 53 -17.80 3.97 -14.92
CA LEU A 53 -16.39 3.75 -15.22
C LEU A 53 -15.51 4.87 -14.65
N ILE A 54 -15.96 6.13 -14.65
CA ILE A 54 -15.25 7.24 -14.00
C ILE A 54 -15.13 6.97 -12.50
N VAL A 55 -16.21 6.55 -11.84
CA VAL A 55 -16.17 6.18 -10.42
C VAL A 55 -15.14 5.06 -10.18
N VAL A 56 -15.14 4.01 -11.00
CA VAL A 56 -14.16 2.92 -10.89
C VAL A 56 -12.74 3.43 -11.08
N GLY A 57 -12.50 4.32 -12.06
CA GLY A 57 -11.19 4.93 -12.28
C GLY A 57 -10.69 5.72 -11.06
N ILE A 58 -11.57 6.49 -10.42
CA ILE A 58 -11.27 7.21 -9.19
C ILE A 58 -10.91 6.23 -8.05
N LEU A 59 -11.67 5.15 -7.88
CA LEU A 59 -11.39 4.13 -6.86
C LEU A 59 -10.03 3.44 -7.11
N ILE A 60 -9.71 3.15 -8.37
CA ILE A 60 -8.41 2.58 -8.77
C ILE A 60 -7.27 3.55 -8.44
N LEU A 61 -7.42 4.85 -8.70
CA LEU A 61 -6.42 5.86 -8.35
C LEU A 61 -6.19 5.94 -6.84
N PHE A 62 -7.27 5.96 -6.06
CA PHE A 62 -7.15 5.97 -4.59
C PHE A 62 -6.58 4.65 -4.04
N SER A 63 -6.84 3.52 -4.69
CA SER A 63 -6.20 2.25 -4.32
C SER A 63 -4.69 2.25 -4.56
N LEU A 64 -4.21 2.88 -5.64
CA LEU A 64 -2.78 3.07 -5.88
C LEU A 64 -2.12 3.87 -4.75
N ILE A 65 -2.74 4.99 -4.34
CA ILE A 65 -2.23 5.82 -3.22
C ILE A 65 -2.21 4.99 -1.93
N PHE A 66 -3.28 4.25 -1.65
CA PHE A 66 -3.35 3.39 -0.49
C PHE A 66 -2.21 2.37 -0.48
N TRP A 67 -2.02 1.62 -1.58
CA TRP A 67 -0.97 0.60 -1.66
C TRP A 67 0.44 1.21 -1.59
N ALA A 68 0.66 2.40 -2.16
CA ALA A 68 1.94 3.10 -2.04
C ALA A 68 2.32 3.42 -0.59
N LEU A 69 1.34 3.76 0.24
CA LEU A 69 1.54 4.01 1.67
C LEU A 69 1.60 2.71 2.47
N PHE A 70 0.72 1.76 2.20
CA PHE A 70 0.64 0.48 2.91
C PHE A 70 1.92 -0.35 2.76
N GLU A 71 2.47 -0.41 1.56
CA GLU A 71 3.67 -1.20 1.22
C GLU A 71 4.98 -0.59 1.77
N GLN A 72 4.90 0.53 2.49
CA GLN A 72 6.03 0.99 3.32
C GLN A 72 6.40 -0.05 4.39
N ALA A 73 5.49 -0.95 4.75
CA ALA A 73 5.72 -2.08 5.64
C ALA A 73 6.88 -2.97 5.21
N GLY A 74 7.05 -3.20 3.90
CA GLY A 74 8.16 -3.99 3.33
C GLY A 74 9.43 -3.20 3.05
N SER A 75 9.42 -1.88 3.23
CA SER A 75 10.54 -0.99 2.85
C SER A 75 10.96 -0.06 3.99
N SER A 76 10.56 1.21 3.97
CA SER A 76 11.00 2.21 4.94
C SER A 76 10.59 1.88 6.38
N LEU A 77 9.39 1.34 6.60
CA LEU A 77 8.92 0.95 7.93
C LEU A 77 9.74 -0.24 8.48
N ASN A 78 10.12 -1.20 7.64
CA ASN A 78 10.95 -2.31 8.06
C ASN A 78 12.36 -1.85 8.49
N ILE A 79 12.97 -0.92 7.72
CA ILE A 79 14.27 -0.33 8.06
C ILE A 79 14.18 0.48 9.36
N LEU A 80 13.12 1.27 9.53
CA LEU A 80 12.88 2.02 10.76
C LEU A 80 12.72 1.08 11.96
N THR A 81 11.96 -0.01 11.80
CA THR A 81 11.77 -1.02 12.85
C THR A 81 13.10 -1.67 13.24
N ASP A 82 13.96 -1.94 12.27
CA ASP A 82 15.27 -2.56 12.53
C ASP A 82 16.21 -1.64 13.31
N ARG A 83 16.23 -0.35 12.98
CA ARG A 83 17.23 0.60 13.49
C ARG A 83 16.74 1.44 14.67
N GLY A 84 15.44 1.73 14.75
CA GLY A 84 14.89 2.75 15.65
C GLY A 84 13.89 2.23 16.69
N VAL A 85 13.63 0.91 16.73
CA VAL A 85 12.62 0.32 17.63
C VAL A 85 13.25 -0.64 18.63
N ASP A 86 12.86 -0.52 19.89
CA ASP A 86 13.15 -1.56 20.89
C ASP A 86 12.31 -2.80 20.58
N ARG A 87 12.97 -3.81 20.04
CA ARG A 87 12.36 -5.07 19.60
C ARG A 87 12.49 -6.21 20.62
N VAL A 88 12.97 -5.89 21.83
CA VAL A 88 13.14 -6.92 22.86
C VAL A 88 11.78 -7.21 23.53
N ILE A 89 11.26 -8.40 23.30
CA ILE A 89 9.99 -8.87 23.88
C ILE A 89 10.30 -10.13 24.71
N PHE A 90 10.03 -10.07 26.02
CA PHE A 90 10.34 -11.15 26.96
C PHE A 90 11.81 -11.65 26.91
N GLY A 91 12.75 -10.73 26.69
CA GLY A 91 14.19 -11.06 26.62
C GLY A 91 14.66 -11.63 25.27
N TRP A 92 13.78 -11.70 24.27
CA TRP A 92 14.12 -12.11 22.91
C TRP A 92 13.99 -10.94 21.94
N GLU A 93 15.05 -10.70 21.15
CA GLU A 93 15.04 -9.68 20.11
C GLU A 93 14.32 -10.21 18.87
N VAL A 94 13.13 -9.66 18.58
CA VAL A 94 12.29 -10.05 17.44
C VAL A 94 12.88 -9.46 16.15
N PRO A 95 13.16 -10.26 15.11
CA PRO A 95 13.59 -9.74 13.82
C PRO A 95 12.56 -8.75 13.23
N ALA A 96 13.04 -7.61 12.69
CA ALA A 96 12.15 -6.57 12.15
C ALA A 96 11.17 -7.11 11.09
N SER A 97 11.63 -8.04 10.24
CA SER A 97 10.81 -8.66 9.21
C SER A 97 9.63 -9.48 9.75
N MET A 98 9.71 -9.99 10.98
CA MET A 98 8.61 -10.73 11.60
C MET A 98 7.39 -9.84 11.89
N PHE A 99 7.58 -8.55 12.11
CA PHE A 99 6.44 -7.63 12.32
C PHE A 99 5.54 -7.52 11.10
N GLN A 100 6.03 -7.80 9.90
CA GLN A 100 5.18 -7.86 8.69
C GLN A 100 4.11 -8.95 8.77
N SER A 101 4.36 -10.04 9.52
CA SER A 101 3.37 -11.10 9.74
C SER A 101 2.18 -10.66 10.60
N LEU A 102 2.29 -9.53 11.33
CA LEU A 102 1.17 -8.96 12.08
C LEU A 102 -0.02 -8.63 11.18
N ASN A 103 0.23 -8.14 9.96
CA ASN A 103 -0.84 -7.91 9.01
C ASN A 103 -1.65 -9.18 8.73
N ALA A 104 -1.00 -10.28 8.39
CA ALA A 104 -1.68 -11.56 8.17
C ALA A 104 -2.42 -12.06 9.42
N GLY A 105 -1.81 -11.92 10.61
CA GLY A 105 -2.43 -12.26 11.89
C GLY A 105 -3.68 -11.41 12.17
N PHE A 106 -3.61 -10.11 11.94
CA PHE A 106 -4.75 -9.20 12.11
C PHE A 106 -5.85 -9.46 11.07
N ILE A 107 -5.49 -9.73 9.80
CA ILE A 107 -6.49 -10.12 8.80
C ILE A 107 -7.23 -11.37 9.26
N PHE A 108 -6.52 -12.42 9.66
CA PHE A 108 -7.12 -13.67 10.10
C PHE A 108 -8.09 -13.48 11.28
N THR A 109 -7.74 -12.65 12.24
CA THR A 109 -8.54 -12.43 13.46
C THR A 109 -9.65 -11.40 13.29
N ILE A 110 -9.39 -10.31 12.52
CA ILE A 110 -10.28 -9.15 12.45
C ILE A 110 -11.21 -9.21 11.24
N ALA A 111 -10.84 -9.85 10.12
CA ALA A 111 -11.69 -9.89 8.94
C ALA A 111 -13.08 -10.50 9.20
N PRO A 112 -13.24 -11.59 9.98
CA PRO A 112 -14.56 -12.09 10.35
C PRO A 112 -15.40 -11.07 11.14
N LEU A 113 -14.77 -10.31 12.04
CA LEU A 113 -15.43 -9.26 12.83
C LEU A 113 -15.87 -8.10 11.94
N PHE A 114 -15.04 -7.71 10.96
CA PHE A 114 -15.38 -6.69 9.97
C PHE A 114 -16.53 -7.13 9.06
N ALA A 115 -16.55 -8.39 8.63
CA ALA A 115 -17.66 -8.93 7.85
C ALA A 115 -18.97 -8.87 8.65
N MET A 116 -18.96 -9.26 9.94
CA MET A 116 -20.12 -9.14 10.82
C MET A 116 -20.54 -7.70 11.04
N LEU A 117 -19.57 -6.76 11.19
CA LEU A 117 -19.85 -5.34 11.34
C LEU A 117 -20.59 -4.78 10.12
N TRP A 118 -20.11 -5.06 8.91
CA TRP A 118 -20.76 -4.57 7.68
C TRP A 118 -22.17 -5.16 7.51
N ILE A 119 -22.37 -6.45 7.80
CA ILE A 119 -23.68 -7.08 7.78
C ILE A 119 -24.64 -6.44 8.82
N ALA A 120 -24.13 -6.16 10.03
CA ALA A 120 -24.93 -5.54 11.08
C ALA A 120 -25.35 -4.10 10.73
N LEU A 121 -24.42 -3.33 10.13
CA LEU A 121 -24.68 -1.97 9.67
C LEU A 121 -25.67 -1.97 8.48
N ALA A 122 -25.51 -2.90 7.53
CA ALA A 122 -26.42 -3.04 6.40
C ALA A 122 -27.86 -3.35 6.86
N LYS A 123 -28.03 -4.24 7.85
CA LYS A 123 -29.35 -4.55 8.43
C LYS A 123 -30.03 -3.34 9.09
N ARG A 124 -29.25 -2.35 9.51
CA ARG A 124 -29.73 -1.10 10.13
C ARG A 124 -29.85 0.06 9.13
N ASN A 125 -29.60 -0.16 7.84
CA ASN A 125 -29.50 0.88 6.81
C ASN A 125 -28.44 1.96 7.13
N MET A 126 -27.39 1.59 7.87
CA MET A 126 -26.27 2.46 8.30
C MET A 126 -24.94 2.07 7.65
N GLU A 127 -24.96 1.18 6.65
CA GLU A 127 -23.74 0.77 5.95
C GLU A 127 -23.16 1.96 5.18
N PRO A 128 -21.87 2.33 5.43
CA PRO A 128 -21.23 3.41 4.70
C PRO A 128 -21.12 3.08 3.21
N SER A 129 -21.29 4.11 2.38
CA SER A 129 -21.09 3.97 0.93
C SER A 129 -19.65 3.58 0.58
N THR A 130 -19.43 3.01 -0.60
CA THR A 130 -18.10 2.62 -1.08
C THR A 130 -17.05 3.74 -0.96
N PRO A 131 -17.32 5.00 -1.40
CA PRO A 131 -16.34 6.09 -1.24
C PRO A 131 -16.01 6.38 0.24
N ILE A 132 -16.99 6.30 1.14
CA ILE A 132 -16.76 6.50 2.57
C ILE A 132 -15.85 5.41 3.14
N LYS A 133 -16.06 4.13 2.78
CA LYS A 133 -15.18 3.03 3.20
C LYS A 133 -13.76 3.23 2.69
N PHE A 134 -13.58 3.67 1.44
CA PHE A 134 -12.28 4.03 0.88
C PHE A 134 -11.60 5.17 1.66
N SER A 135 -12.35 6.23 1.96
CA SER A 135 -11.84 7.36 2.75
C SER A 135 -11.40 6.93 4.14
N ILE A 136 -12.18 6.09 4.81
CA ILE A 136 -11.81 5.50 6.11
C ILE A 136 -10.50 4.70 5.98
N GLY A 137 -10.37 3.88 4.92
CA GLY A 137 -9.16 3.09 4.67
C GLY A 137 -7.90 3.96 4.57
N ILE A 138 -7.96 5.03 3.78
CA ILE A 138 -6.83 5.96 3.59
C ILE A 138 -6.52 6.75 4.88
N ILE A 139 -7.56 7.21 5.59
CA ILE A 139 -7.41 7.92 6.87
C ILE A 139 -6.72 7.01 7.89
N LEU A 140 -7.11 5.74 7.98
CA LEU A 140 -6.51 4.78 8.91
C LEU A 140 -5.02 4.55 8.63
N VAL A 141 -4.61 4.45 7.36
CA VAL A 141 -3.19 4.38 7.00
C VAL A 141 -2.46 5.66 7.42
N GLY A 142 -3.02 6.83 7.15
CA GLY A 142 -2.44 8.11 7.58
C GLY A 142 -2.32 8.22 9.10
N LEU A 143 -3.36 7.81 9.85
CA LEU A 143 -3.35 7.78 11.32
C LEU A 143 -2.28 6.80 11.85
N GLY A 144 -2.04 5.68 11.17
CA GLY A 144 -0.97 4.76 11.51
C GLY A 144 0.41 5.42 11.48
N PHE A 145 0.71 6.18 10.43
CA PHE A 145 1.96 6.96 10.34
C PHE A 145 2.03 8.07 11.39
N LEU A 146 0.94 8.81 11.62
CA LEU A 146 0.90 9.85 12.66
C LEU A 146 1.13 9.27 14.06
N ALA A 147 0.55 8.13 14.38
CA ALA A 147 0.76 7.43 15.64
C ALA A 147 2.23 7.02 15.80
N LEU A 148 2.87 6.50 14.74
CA LEU A 148 4.28 6.14 14.76
C LEU A 148 5.18 7.37 14.97
N VAL A 149 4.93 8.46 14.25
CA VAL A 149 5.66 9.73 14.42
C VAL A 149 5.53 10.26 15.84
N TYR A 150 4.33 10.19 16.43
CA TYR A 150 4.11 10.56 17.82
C TYR A 150 4.91 9.67 18.79
N GLY A 151 4.89 8.33 18.54
CA GLY A 151 5.67 7.37 19.33
C GLY A 151 7.18 7.66 19.29
N MET A 152 7.72 7.96 18.10
CA MET A 152 9.12 8.35 17.93
C MET A 152 9.49 9.62 18.69
N LYS A 153 8.64 10.66 18.61
CA LYS A 153 8.85 11.93 19.31
C LYS A 153 8.78 11.77 20.83
N SER A 154 7.86 10.95 21.32
CA SER A 154 7.69 10.71 22.77
C SER A 154 8.81 9.87 23.38
N SER A 155 9.64 9.22 22.56
CA SER A 155 10.77 8.41 23.02
C SER A 155 12.03 9.24 23.35
N GLU A 156 12.01 10.57 23.19
CA GLU A 156 13.08 11.53 23.58
C GLU A 156 14.50 11.12 23.17
N GLY A 157 14.67 10.59 21.95
CA GLY A 157 15.96 10.12 21.42
C GLY A 157 16.35 8.69 21.83
N LEU A 158 15.52 8.01 22.61
CA LEU A 158 15.59 6.57 22.87
C LEU A 158 14.92 5.78 21.73
N GLN A 159 15.12 4.46 21.74
CA GLN A 159 14.41 3.58 20.79
C GLN A 159 12.90 3.64 21.01
N THR A 160 12.16 3.68 19.91
CA THR A 160 10.69 3.71 19.92
C THR A 160 10.14 2.38 20.47
N GLY A 161 9.18 2.43 21.36
CA GLY A 161 8.57 1.21 21.90
C GLY A 161 7.83 0.39 20.83
N VAL A 162 7.93 -0.93 20.88
CA VAL A 162 7.34 -1.88 19.93
C VAL A 162 5.83 -1.73 19.75
N LEU A 163 5.10 -1.24 20.76
CA LEU A 163 3.65 -1.05 20.70
C LEU A 163 3.22 -0.09 19.58
N TRP A 164 4.05 0.90 19.23
CA TRP A 164 3.76 1.82 18.12
C TRP A 164 3.85 1.11 16.76
N ILE A 165 4.75 0.13 16.63
CA ILE A 165 4.83 -0.71 15.45
C ILE A 165 3.61 -1.62 15.35
N ILE A 166 3.18 -2.24 16.44
CA ILE A 166 1.96 -3.05 16.46
C ILE A 166 0.74 -2.19 16.09
N LEU A 167 0.67 -0.96 16.60
CA LEU A 167 -0.44 -0.04 16.34
C LEU A 167 -0.50 0.40 14.86
N ILE A 168 0.64 0.72 14.23
CA ILE A 168 0.62 1.09 12.80
C ILE A 168 0.18 -0.10 11.94
N TYR A 169 0.68 -1.31 12.20
CA TYR A 169 0.23 -2.51 11.47
C TYR A 169 -1.26 -2.78 11.68
N LEU A 170 -1.77 -2.58 12.89
CA LEU A 170 -3.21 -2.72 13.18
C LEU A 170 -4.03 -1.71 12.36
N LEU A 171 -3.67 -0.42 12.40
CA LEU A 171 -4.40 0.63 11.68
C LEU A 171 -4.32 0.43 10.16
N HIS A 172 -3.17 0.02 9.63
CA HIS A 172 -3.01 -0.32 8.22
C HIS A 172 -3.90 -1.50 7.82
N THR A 173 -3.95 -2.56 8.63
CA THR A 173 -4.82 -3.72 8.37
C THR A 173 -6.29 -3.36 8.42
N LEU A 174 -6.73 -2.53 9.40
CA LEU A 174 -8.10 -2.03 9.43
C LEU A 174 -8.43 -1.20 8.18
N GLY A 175 -7.48 -0.39 7.70
CA GLY A 175 -7.59 0.35 6.45
C GLY A 175 -7.74 -0.57 5.24
N GLU A 176 -6.94 -1.63 5.17
CA GLU A 176 -7.00 -2.64 4.11
C GLU A 176 -8.36 -3.36 4.08
N LEU A 177 -8.89 -3.74 5.24
CA LEU A 177 -10.21 -4.39 5.34
C LEU A 177 -11.36 -3.45 4.94
N CYS A 178 -11.19 -2.14 5.08
CA CYS A 178 -12.15 -1.16 4.58
C CYS A 178 -12.08 -0.98 3.07
N LEU A 179 -10.90 -1.09 2.45
CA LEU A 179 -10.68 -0.69 1.06
C LEU A 179 -10.66 -1.89 0.10
N SER A 180 -9.85 -2.90 0.38
CA SER A 180 -9.50 -3.94 -0.60
C SER A 180 -10.70 -4.79 -1.04
N PRO A 181 -11.47 -5.45 -0.14
CA PRO A 181 -12.62 -6.26 -0.55
C PRO A 181 -13.75 -5.42 -1.16
N VAL A 182 -13.93 -4.19 -0.69
CA VAL A 182 -14.95 -3.26 -1.17
C VAL A 182 -14.61 -2.76 -2.57
N GLY A 183 -13.34 -2.42 -2.81
CA GLY A 183 -12.85 -1.96 -4.11
C GLY A 183 -13.00 -3.02 -5.18
N LEU A 184 -12.52 -4.22 -4.90
CA LEU A 184 -12.61 -5.35 -5.83
C LEU A 184 -14.07 -5.67 -6.21
N SER A 185 -14.97 -5.69 -5.22
CA SER A 185 -16.42 -5.84 -5.45
C SER A 185 -16.99 -4.69 -6.27
N SER A 186 -16.56 -3.44 -6.03
CA SER A 186 -17.07 -2.27 -6.76
C SER A 186 -16.60 -2.25 -8.20
N VAL A 187 -15.34 -2.60 -8.48
CA VAL A 187 -14.81 -2.73 -9.84
C VAL A 187 -15.64 -3.73 -10.64
N THR A 188 -15.95 -4.89 -10.07
CA THR A 188 -16.76 -5.91 -10.78
C THR A 188 -18.22 -5.49 -10.98
N LYS A 189 -18.84 -4.81 -10.01
CA LYS A 189 -20.25 -4.43 -10.07
C LYS A 189 -20.52 -3.22 -10.97
N LEU A 190 -19.60 -2.25 -11.00
CA LEU A 190 -19.78 -1.01 -11.74
C LEU A 190 -19.28 -1.11 -13.19
N SER A 191 -18.37 -2.02 -13.47
CA SER A 191 -17.85 -2.18 -14.83
C SER A 191 -18.82 -2.93 -15.74
N PRO A 192 -18.96 -2.51 -17.01
CA PRO A 192 -19.69 -3.29 -18.02
C PRO A 192 -19.11 -4.69 -18.16
N GLN A 193 -19.96 -5.72 -18.27
CA GLN A 193 -19.55 -7.13 -18.30
C GLN A 193 -18.50 -7.43 -19.38
N ARG A 194 -18.57 -6.74 -20.51
CA ARG A 194 -17.67 -6.89 -21.65
C ARG A 194 -16.21 -6.46 -21.40
N ILE A 195 -15.96 -5.64 -20.34
CA ILE A 195 -14.62 -5.15 -19.99
C ILE A 195 -14.25 -5.38 -18.51
N VAL A 196 -15.06 -6.12 -17.77
CA VAL A 196 -14.81 -6.36 -16.33
C VAL A 196 -13.42 -6.95 -16.07
N GLY A 197 -12.97 -7.87 -16.94
CA GLY A 197 -11.61 -8.43 -16.84
C GLY A 197 -10.50 -7.38 -17.03
N PHE A 198 -10.70 -6.45 -17.97
CA PHE A 198 -9.77 -5.34 -18.18
C PHE A 198 -9.72 -4.41 -16.94
N MET A 199 -10.87 -4.06 -16.39
CA MET A 199 -10.95 -3.21 -15.19
C MET A 199 -10.34 -3.88 -13.95
N MET A 200 -10.51 -5.21 -13.81
CA MET A 200 -9.82 -6.01 -12.79
C MET A 200 -8.30 -5.98 -13.00
N GLY A 201 -7.85 -6.10 -14.25
CA GLY A 201 -6.44 -5.94 -14.61
C GLY A 201 -5.89 -4.57 -14.21
N MET A 202 -6.66 -3.49 -14.43
CA MET A 202 -6.31 -2.13 -14.00
C MET A 202 -6.21 -2.02 -12.47
N TRP A 203 -7.09 -2.69 -11.73
CA TRP A 203 -7.03 -2.74 -10.27
C TRP A 203 -5.71 -3.35 -9.77
N PHE A 204 -5.34 -4.53 -10.28
CA PHE A 204 -4.08 -5.18 -9.90
C PHE A 204 -2.85 -4.42 -10.42
N PHE A 205 -2.96 -3.79 -11.58
CA PHE A 205 -1.92 -2.91 -12.09
C PHE A 205 -1.69 -1.71 -11.15
N ALA A 206 -2.76 -1.10 -10.61
CA ALA A 206 -2.65 0.00 -9.64
C ALA A 206 -1.95 -0.46 -8.35
N SER A 207 -2.21 -1.67 -7.87
CA SER A 207 -1.49 -2.24 -6.73
C SER A 207 0.00 -2.43 -7.03
N ALA A 208 0.35 -2.96 -8.21
CA ALA A 208 1.75 -3.11 -8.64
C ALA A 208 2.46 -1.75 -8.78
N ALA A 209 1.78 -0.75 -9.34
CA ALA A 209 2.30 0.61 -9.43
C ALA A 209 2.47 1.25 -8.04
N GLY A 210 1.53 1.00 -7.10
CA GLY A 210 1.63 1.41 -5.71
C GLY A 210 2.89 0.85 -5.03
N ASN A 211 3.18 -0.44 -5.21
CA ASN A 211 4.40 -1.07 -4.71
C ASN A 211 5.68 -0.44 -5.28
N TYR A 212 5.68 -0.11 -6.56
CA TYR A 212 6.80 0.60 -7.18
C TYR A 212 6.98 1.99 -6.58
N VAL A 213 5.90 2.76 -6.40
CA VAL A 213 5.92 4.08 -5.75
C VAL A 213 6.40 3.98 -4.30
N ALA A 214 5.99 2.93 -3.57
CA ALA A 214 6.51 2.66 -2.22
C ALA A 214 8.04 2.51 -2.20
N GLY A 215 8.60 1.79 -3.16
CA GLY A 215 10.05 1.67 -3.34
C GLY A 215 10.74 3.00 -3.65
N LEU A 216 10.11 3.88 -4.43
CA LEU A 216 10.64 5.23 -4.69
C LEU A 216 10.65 6.11 -3.43
N ILE A 217 9.57 6.07 -2.64
CA ILE A 217 9.49 6.78 -1.35
C ILE A 217 10.60 6.29 -0.42
N ALA A 218 10.77 4.97 -0.31
CA ALA A 218 11.83 4.40 0.54
C ALA A 218 13.25 4.82 0.11
N LYS A 219 13.51 4.90 -1.20
CA LYS A 219 14.79 5.40 -1.73
C LYS A 219 15.00 6.88 -1.39
N ALA A 220 13.98 7.72 -1.54
CA ALA A 220 14.06 9.15 -1.22
C ALA A 220 14.36 9.37 0.27
N THR A 221 13.66 8.69 1.15
CA THR A 221 13.88 8.80 2.61
C THR A 221 15.25 8.25 3.05
N ALA A 222 15.76 7.21 2.39
CA ALA A 222 17.10 6.68 2.68
C ALA A 222 18.22 7.63 2.23
N SER A 223 18.06 8.35 1.11
CA SER A 223 19.07 9.30 0.60
C SER A 223 19.16 10.55 1.47
N GLU A 224 18.04 11.05 2.00
CA GLU A 224 18.04 12.18 2.93
C GLU A 224 18.77 11.86 4.25
N SER A 225 18.57 10.65 4.78
CA SER A 225 19.28 10.24 6.00
C SER A 225 20.78 10.05 5.80
N SER A 226 21.25 9.66 4.61
CA SER A 226 22.69 9.58 4.31
C SER A 226 23.33 10.96 4.05
N GLY A 227 22.61 11.90 3.43
CA GLY A 227 23.05 13.28 3.24
C GLY A 227 23.24 14.01 4.56
N ASN A 228 22.29 13.88 5.46
CA ASN A 228 22.37 14.49 6.80
C ASN A 228 23.51 13.91 7.67
N SER A 229 23.81 12.63 7.51
CA SER A 229 24.93 11.97 8.19
C SER A 229 26.29 12.45 7.68
N SER A 230 26.45 12.72 6.38
CA SER A 230 27.68 13.25 5.81
C SER A 230 27.94 14.69 6.21
N GLU A 231 26.90 15.55 6.26
CA GLU A 231 27.03 16.93 6.77
C GLU A 231 27.42 16.98 8.25
N ILE A 232 26.86 16.11 9.08
CA ILE A 232 27.23 16.04 10.50
C ILE A 232 28.68 15.55 10.64
N PHE A 233 29.12 14.57 9.85
CA PHE A 233 30.49 14.11 9.84
C PHE A 233 31.49 15.22 9.44
N ASP A 234 31.17 16.01 8.41
CA ASP A 234 31.98 17.13 7.93
C ASP A 234 32.05 18.27 8.95
N ILE A 235 30.98 18.53 9.71
CA ILE A 235 30.92 19.52 10.78
C ILE A 235 31.82 19.08 11.95
N VAL A 236 31.77 17.81 12.34
CA VAL A 236 32.57 17.27 13.43
C VAL A 236 34.07 17.24 13.07
N GLN A 237 34.44 16.93 11.83
CA GLN A 237 35.83 16.98 11.36
C GLN A 237 36.37 18.41 11.25
N LYS A 238 35.56 19.43 11.02
CA LYS A 238 36.00 20.84 11.01
C LYS A 238 36.19 21.44 12.39
N GLN A 239 35.68 20.80 13.45
CA GLN A 239 35.82 21.26 14.84
C GLN A 239 36.90 20.50 15.63
N SER A 240 37.50 19.48 15.07
CA SER A 240 38.68 18.77 15.61
C SER A 240 39.99 19.24 14.95
#